data_e87c2ab625a98a43fefe32d3021ffd5a
#
_entry.id   e87c2ab625a98a43fefe32d3021ffd5a
#
_cell.length_a   1.000
_cell.length_b   1.000
_cell.length_c   1.000
_cell.angle_alpha   90.00
_cell.angle_beta   90.00
_cell.angle_gamma   90.00
#
_symmetry.space_group_name_H-M   'P 1'
#
loop_
_entity.id
_entity.type
_entity.pdbx_description
1 polymer ?
#
loop_
_entity_poly.entity_id
_entity_poly.type
_entity_poly.pdbx_seq_one_letter_code
_entity_poly.pdbx_strand_id
1 'polypeptide(L)'
;MPVTKLFVASSTAAKSQAKRFVETMTNPTLEFLPWWENITPGQILLNELDAIKGKVDGAVFIFSPDLEATIRKDKKEIPNLNVLFEFGYFFGAFDRANIAMLKYGDFYLPSDFGGYQWIHGSTGFRRGGVQAISQRTKNDFGRWLSNL
;
A
#
# COMPACT_ATOMS: atom_id res chain seq x y z
N MET A 1 -19.87 11.00 -13.94
CA MET A 1 -19.17 9.72 -13.77
C MET A 1 -18.84 9.53 -12.30
N PRO A 2 -19.13 8.38 -11.70
CA PRO A 2 -18.74 8.14 -10.33
C PRO A 2 -17.21 8.14 -10.21
N VAL A 3 -16.72 8.69 -9.10
CA VAL A 3 -15.29 8.72 -8.78
C VAL A 3 -14.97 7.55 -7.88
N THR A 4 -14.00 6.73 -8.26
CA THR A 4 -13.46 5.67 -7.42
C THR A 4 -12.53 6.27 -6.38
N LYS A 5 -12.72 5.94 -5.12
CA LYS A 5 -11.90 6.45 -4.01
C LYS A 5 -11.10 5.32 -3.37
N LEU A 6 -9.81 5.51 -3.26
CA LEU A 6 -8.89 4.50 -2.72
C LEU A 6 -8.08 5.07 -1.56
N PHE A 7 -8.07 4.36 -0.44
CA PHE A 7 -7.13 4.66 0.65
C PHE A 7 -5.72 4.23 0.24
N VAL A 8 -4.71 5.03 0.57
CA VAL A 8 -3.30 4.69 0.31
C VAL A 8 -2.55 4.62 1.62
N ALA A 9 -1.98 3.46 1.92
CA ALA A 9 -1.15 3.23 3.09
C ALA A 9 0.30 2.97 2.69
N SER A 10 1.22 3.51 3.44
CA SER A 10 2.66 3.26 3.34
C SER A 10 3.33 3.53 4.67
N SER A 11 4.58 3.11 4.82
CA SER A 11 5.43 3.58 5.90
C SER A 11 5.85 5.04 5.70
N THR A 12 6.35 5.67 6.75
CA THR A 12 6.99 6.98 6.65
C THR A 12 8.20 6.93 5.71
N ALA A 13 8.98 5.86 5.77
CA ALA A 13 10.15 5.69 4.91
C ALA A 13 9.79 5.63 3.42
N ALA A 14 8.62 5.09 3.07
CA ALA A 14 8.14 4.99 1.69
C ALA A 14 7.19 6.12 1.29
N LYS A 15 6.95 7.10 2.15
CA LYS A 15 5.98 8.18 1.91
C LYS A 15 6.24 8.95 0.62
N SER A 16 7.49 9.28 0.33
CA SER A 16 7.84 10.02 -0.90
C SER A 16 7.53 9.20 -2.15
N GLN A 17 7.78 7.89 -2.11
CA GLN A 17 7.43 6.99 -3.21
C GLN A 17 5.91 6.84 -3.35
N ALA A 18 5.19 6.77 -2.24
CA ALA A 18 3.73 6.73 -2.24
C ALA A 18 3.12 8.01 -2.82
N LYS A 19 3.68 9.18 -2.48
CA LYS A 19 3.27 10.45 -3.08
C LYS A 19 3.47 10.46 -4.59
N ARG A 20 4.61 9.95 -5.07
CA ARG A 20 4.87 9.83 -6.50
C ARG A 20 3.83 8.96 -7.19
N PHE A 21 3.46 7.84 -6.56
CA PHE A 21 2.42 6.96 -7.09
C PHE A 21 1.07 7.69 -7.18
N VAL A 22 0.65 8.34 -6.11
CA VAL A 22 -0.61 9.10 -6.07
C VAL A 22 -0.64 10.17 -7.16
N GLU A 23 0.40 10.99 -7.25
CA GLU A 23 0.50 12.05 -8.25
C GLU A 23 0.43 11.51 -9.69
N THR A 24 1.09 10.38 -9.92
CA THR A 24 1.14 9.76 -11.24
C THR A 24 -0.21 9.16 -11.66
N MET A 25 -0.93 8.55 -10.71
CA MET A 25 -2.13 7.78 -11.02
C MET A 25 -3.44 8.54 -10.83
N THR A 26 -3.43 9.69 -10.15
CA THR A 26 -4.63 10.52 -9.98
C THR A 26 -5.17 10.99 -11.34
N ASN A 27 -6.48 10.90 -11.51
CA ASN A 27 -7.18 11.36 -12.69
C ASN A 27 -8.63 11.74 -12.32
N PRO A 28 -9.43 12.33 -13.27
CA PRO A 28 -10.78 12.79 -12.93
C PRO A 28 -11.75 11.72 -12.41
N THR A 29 -11.47 10.45 -12.63
CA THR A 29 -12.32 9.32 -12.17
C THR A 29 -11.71 8.53 -11.01
N LEU A 30 -10.52 8.93 -10.54
CA LEU A 30 -9.79 8.23 -9.48
C LEU A 30 -9.23 9.22 -8.48
N GLU A 31 -9.70 9.13 -7.25
CA GLU A 31 -9.25 9.95 -6.13
C GLU A 31 -8.59 9.06 -5.08
N PHE A 32 -7.48 9.54 -4.52
CA PHE A 32 -6.80 8.86 -3.42
C PHE A 32 -7.00 9.59 -2.11
N LEU A 33 -7.21 8.82 -1.04
CA LEU A 33 -7.19 9.28 0.35
C LEU A 33 -5.90 8.75 0.98
N PRO A 34 -4.79 9.53 0.94
CA PRO A 34 -3.53 9.05 1.49
C PRO A 34 -3.51 9.13 3.01
N TRP A 35 -2.78 8.18 3.64
CA TRP A 35 -2.71 8.10 5.10
C TRP A 35 -2.18 9.37 5.75
N TRP A 36 -1.22 10.05 5.10
CA TRP A 36 -0.60 11.27 5.67
C TRP A 36 -1.55 12.47 5.73
N GLU A 37 -2.70 12.40 5.09
CA GLU A 37 -3.73 13.44 5.14
C GLU A 37 -4.97 13.00 5.92
N ASN A 38 -5.13 11.70 6.19
CA ASN A 38 -6.37 11.13 6.71
C ASN A 38 -6.21 10.41 8.05
N ILE A 39 -4.98 10.16 8.51
CA ILE A 39 -4.71 9.60 9.83
C ILE A 39 -4.10 10.67 10.70
N THR A 40 -4.78 10.97 11.81
CA THR A 40 -4.39 12.04 12.73
C THR A 40 -3.58 11.46 13.89
N PRO A 41 -2.35 11.96 14.14
CA PRO A 41 -1.58 11.54 15.30
C PRO A 41 -2.35 11.74 16.61
N GLY A 42 -2.23 10.78 17.51
CA GLY A 42 -2.88 10.85 18.83
C GLY A 42 -4.32 10.35 18.87
N GLN A 43 -4.90 10.03 17.73
CA GLN A 43 -6.22 9.40 17.69
C GLN A 43 -6.12 7.87 17.77
N ILE A 44 -7.21 7.23 18.11
CA ILE A 44 -7.27 5.76 18.12
C ILE A 44 -7.31 5.28 16.67
N LEU A 45 -6.24 4.59 16.24
CA LEU A 45 -6.06 4.17 14.86
C LEU A 45 -7.25 3.36 14.30
N LEU A 46 -7.78 2.42 15.08
CA LEU A 46 -8.92 1.61 14.65
C LEU A 46 -10.16 2.45 14.33
N ASN A 47 -10.42 3.49 15.13
CA ASN A 47 -11.54 4.39 14.88
C ASN A 47 -11.35 5.17 13.58
N GLU A 48 -10.12 5.59 13.28
CA GLU A 48 -9.81 6.29 12.03
C GLU A 48 -9.91 5.35 10.82
N LEU A 49 -9.43 4.13 10.94
CA LEU A 49 -9.56 3.12 9.87
C LEU A 49 -11.03 2.78 9.59
N ASP A 50 -11.85 2.67 10.62
CA ASP A 50 -13.30 2.47 10.47
C ASP A 50 -13.97 3.63 9.72
N ALA A 51 -13.57 4.87 10.02
CA ALA A 51 -14.07 6.05 9.33
C ALA A 51 -13.63 6.09 7.87
N ILE A 52 -12.36 5.76 7.59
CA ILE A 52 -11.82 5.70 6.23
C ILE A 52 -12.52 4.62 5.41
N LYS A 53 -12.74 3.44 6.00
CA LYS A 53 -13.45 2.33 5.37
C LYS A 53 -14.80 2.76 4.79
N GLY A 54 -15.53 3.60 5.51
CA GLY A 54 -16.83 4.11 5.06
C GLY A 54 -16.76 5.13 3.92
N LYS A 55 -15.57 5.61 3.56
CA LYS A 55 -15.37 6.66 2.57
C LYS A 55 -14.74 6.19 1.27
N VAL A 56 -14.24 4.96 1.21
CA VAL A 56 -13.46 4.46 0.08
C VAL A 56 -14.06 3.18 -0.51
N ASP A 57 -13.73 2.94 -1.77
CA ASP A 57 -14.14 1.75 -2.51
C ASP A 57 -13.13 0.60 -2.38
N GLY A 58 -11.93 0.93 -1.95
CA GLY A 58 -10.84 -0.04 -1.77
C GLY A 58 -9.61 0.63 -1.20
N ALA A 59 -8.49 -0.10 -1.20
CA ALA A 59 -7.25 0.39 -0.65
C ALA A 59 -6.04 -0.09 -1.44
N VAL A 60 -4.99 0.73 -1.43
CA VAL A 60 -3.68 0.42 -1.99
C VAL A 60 -2.65 0.45 -0.87
N PHE A 61 -1.98 -0.68 -0.67
CA PHE A 61 -0.91 -0.79 0.33
C PHE A 61 0.43 -0.84 -0.37
N ILE A 62 1.30 0.09 -0.01
CA ILE A 62 2.65 0.20 -0.57
C ILE A 62 3.64 -0.33 0.46
N PHE A 63 4.28 -1.44 0.12
CA PHE A 63 5.23 -2.13 0.97
C PHE A 63 6.65 -1.93 0.45
N SER A 64 7.58 -1.76 1.38
CA SER A 64 9.01 -1.61 1.11
C SER A 64 9.81 -2.24 2.25
N PRO A 65 11.11 -2.56 2.03
CA PRO A 65 11.96 -3.13 3.08
C PRO A 65 12.38 -2.05 4.09
N ASP A 66 11.54 -1.80 5.09
CA ASP A 66 11.71 -0.68 6.02
C ASP A 66 12.49 -1.03 7.28
N LEU A 67 12.47 -2.29 7.69
CA LEU A 67 13.04 -2.75 8.95
C LEU A 67 13.92 -3.97 8.72
N GLU A 68 14.93 -4.14 9.60
CA GLU A 68 15.69 -5.38 9.67
C GLU A 68 15.25 -6.15 10.91
N ALA A 69 15.02 -7.45 10.76
CA ALA A 69 14.65 -8.33 11.86
C ALA A 69 15.42 -9.66 11.75
N THR A 70 15.65 -10.28 12.90
CA THR A 70 16.23 -11.62 12.94
C THR A 70 15.09 -12.62 13.07
N ILE A 71 14.94 -13.49 12.07
CA ILE A 71 13.92 -14.52 12.01
C ILE A 71 14.63 -15.86 11.89
N ARG A 72 14.42 -16.76 12.88
CA ARG A 72 15.07 -18.08 12.90
C ARG A 72 16.58 -17.98 12.69
N LYS A 73 17.24 -17.06 13.40
CA LYS A 73 18.68 -16.78 13.37
C LYS A 73 19.19 -16.10 12.10
N ASP A 74 18.33 -15.83 11.10
CA ASP A 74 18.71 -15.13 9.88
C ASP A 74 18.24 -13.69 9.94
N LYS A 75 19.08 -12.76 9.48
CA LYS A 75 18.70 -11.38 9.29
C LYS A 75 17.83 -11.24 8.04
N LYS A 76 16.68 -10.63 8.20
CA LYS A 76 15.71 -10.39 7.11
C LYS A 76 15.32 -8.94 7.06
N GLU A 77 15.09 -8.44 5.85
CA GLU A 77 14.37 -7.20 5.66
C GLU A 77 12.87 -7.48 5.76
N ILE A 78 12.13 -6.63 6.46
CA ILE A 78 10.69 -6.77 6.62
C ILE A 78 9.98 -5.44 6.33
N PRO A 79 8.70 -5.46 5.96
CA PRO A 79 7.93 -4.24 5.81
C PRO A 79 7.61 -3.61 7.17
N ASN A 80 7.15 -2.36 7.14
CA ASN A 80 6.70 -1.66 8.35
C ASN A 80 5.53 -2.43 8.99
N LEU A 81 5.62 -2.65 10.31
CA LEU A 81 4.63 -3.42 11.05
C LEU A 81 3.27 -2.74 11.11
N ASN A 82 3.22 -1.41 11.17
CA ASN A 82 1.96 -0.67 11.17
C ASN A 82 1.23 -0.81 9.84
N VAL A 83 1.95 -0.75 8.72
CA VAL A 83 1.36 -0.95 7.39
C VAL A 83 0.81 -2.37 7.26
N LEU A 84 1.53 -3.35 7.80
CA LEU A 84 1.08 -4.74 7.81
C LEU A 84 -0.20 -4.92 8.62
N PHE A 85 -0.29 -4.26 9.79
CA PHE A 85 -1.49 -4.26 10.62
C PHE A 85 -2.68 -3.64 9.88
N GLU A 86 -2.50 -2.48 9.28
CA GLU A 86 -3.54 -1.78 8.50
C GLU A 86 -4.01 -2.64 7.33
N PHE A 87 -3.07 -3.30 6.64
CA PHE A 87 -3.40 -4.24 5.58
C PHE A 87 -4.30 -5.36 6.10
N GLY A 88 -3.95 -5.98 7.22
CA GLY A 88 -4.75 -7.05 7.82
C GLY A 88 -6.16 -6.59 8.18
N TYR A 89 -6.28 -5.37 8.68
CA TYR A 89 -7.59 -4.76 8.98
C TYR A 89 -8.46 -4.65 7.72
N PHE A 90 -7.93 -4.01 6.68
CA PHE A 90 -8.67 -3.82 5.44
C PHE A 90 -8.93 -5.13 4.71
N PHE A 91 -7.99 -6.07 4.78
CA PHE A 91 -8.14 -7.39 4.18
C PHE A 91 -9.33 -8.16 4.77
N GLY A 92 -9.62 -7.97 6.05
CA GLY A 92 -10.80 -8.55 6.70
C GLY A 92 -12.08 -7.75 6.50
N ALA A 93 -11.98 -6.46 6.14
CA ALA A 93 -13.10 -5.53 6.09
C ALA A 93 -13.68 -5.34 4.69
N PHE A 94 -12.89 -5.54 3.64
CA PHE A 94 -13.28 -5.42 2.24
C PHE A 94 -13.21 -6.77 1.54
N ASP A 95 -13.82 -6.85 0.35
CA ASP A 95 -13.51 -7.91 -0.58
C ASP A 95 -12.02 -7.85 -0.95
N ARG A 96 -11.38 -9.02 -1.03
CA ARG A 96 -9.95 -9.12 -1.36
C ARG A 96 -9.61 -8.50 -2.71
N ALA A 97 -10.54 -8.56 -3.66
CA ALA A 97 -10.39 -7.93 -4.97
C ALA A 97 -10.27 -6.40 -4.90
N ASN A 98 -10.73 -5.79 -3.81
CA ASN A 98 -10.72 -4.34 -3.61
C ASN A 98 -9.46 -3.84 -2.89
N ILE A 99 -8.46 -4.71 -2.70
CA ILE A 99 -7.19 -4.36 -2.06
C ILE A 99 -6.06 -4.66 -3.03
N ALA A 100 -5.26 -3.64 -3.32
CA ALA A 100 -4.05 -3.77 -4.11
C ALA A 100 -2.81 -3.70 -3.21
N MET A 101 -1.82 -4.51 -3.51
CA MET A 101 -0.54 -4.54 -2.80
C MET A 101 0.57 -4.21 -3.78
N LEU A 102 1.20 -3.05 -3.61
CA LEU A 102 2.40 -2.66 -4.35
C LEU A 102 3.63 -3.07 -3.56
N LYS A 103 4.56 -3.74 -4.22
CA LYS A 103 5.81 -4.19 -3.64
C LYS A 103 6.99 -3.46 -4.26
N TYR A 104 7.69 -2.69 -3.44
CA TYR A 104 8.97 -2.07 -3.82
C TYR A 104 10.09 -2.77 -3.08
N GLY A 105 11.08 -3.27 -3.82
CA GLY A 105 12.17 -4.04 -3.26
C GLY A 105 11.78 -5.46 -2.84
N ASP A 106 12.70 -6.13 -2.17
CA ASP A 106 12.51 -7.48 -1.64
C ASP A 106 12.52 -7.48 -0.12
N PHE A 107 11.60 -8.23 0.47
CA PHE A 107 11.50 -8.36 1.91
C PHE A 107 10.76 -9.64 2.28
N TYR A 108 10.95 -10.08 3.52
CA TYR A 108 10.28 -11.24 4.08
C TYR A 108 8.85 -10.91 4.47
N LEU A 109 7.94 -11.81 4.16
CA LEU A 109 6.54 -11.77 4.59
C LEU A 109 6.13 -13.11 5.18
N PRO A 110 5.10 -13.13 6.06
CA PRO A 110 4.52 -14.39 6.51
C PRO A 110 4.06 -15.25 5.33
N SER A 111 4.17 -16.58 5.50
CA SER A 111 3.83 -17.56 4.45
C SER A 111 2.37 -17.45 3.96
N ASP A 112 1.47 -16.93 4.81
CA ASP A 112 0.06 -16.74 4.46
C ASP A 112 -0.15 -15.71 3.33
N PHE A 113 0.87 -14.92 3.02
CA PHE A 113 0.88 -14.03 1.86
C PHE A 113 1.25 -14.76 0.55
N GLY A 114 1.62 -16.03 0.62
CA GLY A 114 1.87 -16.84 -0.58
C GLY A 114 0.63 -16.93 -1.44
N GLY A 115 0.79 -16.80 -2.76
CA GLY A 115 -0.32 -16.83 -3.72
C GLY A 115 -1.02 -15.50 -3.92
N TYR A 116 -0.68 -14.46 -3.16
CA TYR A 116 -1.22 -13.12 -3.39
C TYR A 116 -0.55 -12.49 -4.62
N GLN A 117 -1.34 -11.82 -5.45
CA GLN A 117 -0.83 -11.17 -6.65
C GLN A 117 -0.32 -9.76 -6.31
N TRP A 118 0.99 -9.58 -6.41
CA TRP A 118 1.62 -8.29 -6.17
C TRP A 118 1.64 -7.43 -7.43
N ILE A 119 1.43 -6.13 -7.25
CA ILE A 119 1.80 -5.14 -8.25
C ILE A 119 3.25 -4.77 -7.98
N HIS A 120 4.13 -5.06 -8.92
CA HIS A 120 5.56 -4.84 -8.72
C HIS A 120 5.94 -3.39 -8.99
N GLY A 121 6.58 -2.77 -8.01
CA GLY A 121 7.33 -1.54 -8.16
C GLY A 121 8.78 -1.86 -8.56
N SER A 122 9.71 -0.98 -8.23
CA SER A 122 11.13 -1.22 -8.52
C SER A 122 11.73 -2.23 -7.54
N THR A 123 12.43 -3.22 -8.06
CA THR A 123 13.18 -4.19 -7.25
C THR A 123 14.46 -3.61 -6.67
N GLY A 124 15.00 -2.54 -7.28
CA GLY A 124 16.18 -1.82 -6.78
C GLY A 124 15.85 -0.72 -5.79
N PHE A 125 14.68 -0.76 -5.16
CA PHE A 125 14.23 0.26 -4.22
C PHE A 125 15.18 0.39 -3.03
N ARG A 126 15.51 1.64 -2.67
CA ARG A 126 16.29 1.99 -1.47
C ARG A 126 15.42 2.85 -0.56
N ARG A 127 15.58 2.68 0.77
CA ARG A 127 14.87 3.51 1.76
C ARG A 127 15.06 4.99 1.46
N GLY A 128 13.95 5.74 1.43
CA GLY A 128 13.96 7.16 1.14
C GLY A 128 14.22 7.53 -0.32
N GLY A 129 14.53 6.55 -1.17
CA GLY A 129 14.66 6.77 -2.61
C GLY A 129 13.31 6.95 -3.27
N VAL A 130 13.23 7.87 -4.24
CA VAL A 130 12.01 8.08 -5.03
C VAL A 130 12.29 7.73 -6.47
N GLN A 131 11.50 6.85 -7.03
CA GLN A 131 11.64 6.40 -8.41
C GLN A 131 10.38 6.72 -9.20
N ALA A 132 10.56 6.97 -10.49
CA ALA A 132 9.43 7.14 -11.40
C ALA A 132 8.60 5.85 -11.43
N ILE A 133 7.28 6.00 -11.57
CA ILE A 133 6.37 4.85 -11.69
C ILE A 133 6.58 4.21 -13.05
N SER A 134 6.96 2.94 -13.05
CA SER A 134 7.23 2.21 -14.29
C SER A 134 5.95 1.94 -15.08
N GLN A 135 6.09 1.71 -16.39
CA GLN A 135 4.95 1.35 -17.22
C GLN A 135 4.31 0.02 -16.77
N ARG A 136 5.13 -0.91 -16.29
CA ARG A 136 4.64 -2.18 -15.73
C ARG A 136 3.73 -1.94 -14.52
N THR A 137 4.16 -1.09 -13.60
CA THR A 137 3.36 -0.73 -12.41
C THR A 137 2.03 -0.11 -12.83
N LYS A 138 2.07 0.83 -13.77
CA LYS A 138 0.86 1.49 -14.31
C LYS A 138 -0.10 0.47 -14.93
N ASN A 139 0.42 -0.44 -15.73
CA ASN A 139 -0.38 -1.44 -16.42
C ASN A 139 -1.03 -2.42 -15.43
N ASP A 140 -0.26 -2.90 -14.45
CA ASP A 140 -0.74 -3.84 -13.45
C ASP A 140 -1.79 -3.19 -12.53
N PHE A 141 -1.54 -1.96 -12.12
CA PHE A 141 -2.50 -1.20 -11.33
C PHE A 141 -3.78 -0.91 -12.12
N GLY A 142 -3.66 -0.51 -13.37
CA GLY A 142 -4.81 -0.26 -14.23
C GLY A 142 -5.66 -1.51 -14.45
N ARG A 143 -5.02 -2.66 -14.57
CA ARG A 143 -5.70 -3.95 -14.69
C ARG A 143 -6.47 -4.30 -13.42
N TRP A 144 -5.85 -4.11 -12.26
CA TRP A 144 -6.53 -4.29 -10.98
C TRP A 144 -7.71 -3.34 -10.84
N LEU A 145 -7.50 -2.06 -11.15
CA LEU A 145 -8.52 -1.01 -11.02
C LEU A 145 -9.74 -1.30 -11.90
N SER A 146 -9.55 -1.85 -13.09
CA SER A 146 -10.66 -2.16 -14.00
C SER A 146 -11.57 -3.29 -13.51
N ASN A 147 -11.12 -4.07 -12.53
CA ASN A 147 -11.89 -5.16 -11.91
C ASN A 147 -12.52 -4.77 -10.57
N LEU A 148 -12.41 -3.52 -10.18
CA LEU A 148 -12.92 -3.04 -8.91
C LEU A 148 -14.46 -2.88 -8.92
#